data_b5ba7bacdc0e7e0969ef5a2fe32a0782
#
_entry.id   b5ba7bacdc0e7e0969ef5a2fe32a0782
#
_cell.length_a   1.000
_cell.length_b   1.000
_cell.length_c   1.000
_cell.angle_alpha   90.00
_cell.angle_beta   90.00
_cell.angle_gamma   90.00
#
_symmetry.space_group_name_H-M   'P 1'
#
loop_
_entity.id
_entity.type
_entity.pdbx_description
1 polymer ?
#
loop_
_entity_poly.entity_id
_entity_poly.type
_entity_poly.pdbx_seq_one_letter_code
_entity_poly.pdbx_strand_id
1 'polypeptide(L)'
;MTEAARSTIDPRTTIDQSEVDRFSAMAAEWWDPTGKFKPLHKFNPVRLAYLRDRICENFGRDRKSHLPLSGLRILDIGCGGGLLSEPIARMGATVVGADPSEKNIGIASTHAAETGTSVDYRAVTAEQLAEAGETFDVVLNMEVVEHVADVNFFMTTCANMVRPGGLMFVATINRTFKAGALAIFAAENILRWLPRGTHQYEKLVRPEELERPISSAGMDIIHRTGVFFNPLQDRWNLSPDMDVNYMMLAKRPA
;
A
#
# COMPACT_ATOMS: atom_id res chain seq x y z
N MET A 1 -23.74 34.85 -4.37
CA MET A 1 -23.14 33.99 -5.43
C MET A 1 -21.72 33.66 -4.95
N THR A 2 -21.56 32.53 -4.29
CA THR A 2 -20.27 32.08 -3.77
C THR A 2 -19.68 31.12 -4.82
N GLU A 3 -18.63 31.58 -5.46
CA GLU A 3 -17.82 30.84 -6.42
C GLU A 3 -17.09 29.75 -5.66
N ALA A 4 -17.51 28.51 -5.84
CA ALA A 4 -16.84 27.35 -5.28
C ALA A 4 -15.44 27.30 -5.89
N ALA A 5 -14.41 27.48 -5.07
CA ALA A 5 -13.02 27.31 -5.43
C ALA A 5 -12.83 25.90 -5.99
N ARG A 6 -12.75 25.76 -7.31
CA ARG A 6 -12.23 24.56 -7.97
C ARG A 6 -10.77 24.46 -7.58
N SER A 7 -10.45 23.51 -6.72
CA SER A 7 -9.07 23.09 -6.48
C SER A 7 -8.47 22.74 -7.84
N THR A 8 -7.57 23.56 -8.34
CA THR A 8 -6.76 23.25 -9.51
C THR A 8 -5.75 22.18 -9.07
N ILE A 9 -6.06 20.91 -9.34
CA ILE A 9 -5.12 19.81 -9.18
C ILE A 9 -3.93 20.13 -10.11
N ASP A 10 -2.72 20.19 -9.55
CA ASP A 10 -1.51 20.29 -10.38
C ASP A 10 -1.47 19.03 -11.25
N PRO A 11 -1.49 19.14 -12.60
CA PRO A 11 -1.55 17.97 -13.48
C PRO A 11 -0.32 17.04 -13.38
N ARG A 12 0.68 17.43 -12.58
CA ARG A 12 1.92 16.68 -12.35
C ARG A 12 1.93 15.94 -11.02
N THR A 13 0.85 15.94 -10.24
CA THR A 13 0.79 15.23 -8.95
C THR A 13 -0.51 14.45 -8.80
N THR A 14 -0.40 13.27 -8.19
CA THR A 14 -1.55 12.44 -7.81
C THR A 14 -1.97 12.63 -6.36
N ILE A 15 -1.40 13.62 -5.65
CA ILE A 15 -1.68 13.88 -4.25
C ILE A 15 -3.08 14.46 -4.06
N ASP A 16 -3.87 13.81 -3.19
CA ASP A 16 -5.06 14.39 -2.57
C ASP A 16 -4.65 14.97 -1.21
N GLN A 17 -4.49 16.29 -1.13
CA GLN A 17 -4.00 16.96 0.08
C GLN A 17 -4.90 16.69 1.30
N SER A 18 -6.20 16.53 1.09
CA SER A 18 -7.14 16.22 2.19
C SER A 18 -6.87 14.85 2.82
N GLU A 19 -6.47 13.87 2.01
CA GLU A 19 -6.07 12.53 2.48
C GLU A 19 -4.74 12.61 3.24
N VAL A 20 -3.75 13.32 2.71
CA VAL A 20 -2.46 13.53 3.39
C VAL A 20 -2.66 14.19 4.76
N ASP A 21 -3.48 15.24 4.82
CA ASP A 21 -3.77 15.94 6.07
C ASP A 21 -4.50 15.03 7.08
N ARG A 22 -5.43 14.21 6.61
CA ARG A 22 -6.16 13.23 7.43
C ARG A 22 -5.22 12.21 8.07
N PHE A 23 -4.34 11.57 7.28
CA PHE A 23 -3.37 10.60 7.80
C PHE A 23 -2.33 11.26 8.70
N SER A 24 -1.86 12.46 8.34
CA SER A 24 -0.95 13.26 9.17
C SER A 24 -1.53 13.59 10.54
N ALA A 25 -2.83 13.82 10.64
CA ALA A 25 -3.50 14.07 11.91
C ALA A 25 -3.54 12.84 12.84
N MET A 26 -3.40 11.64 12.29
CA MET A 26 -3.39 10.38 13.02
C MET A 26 -1.98 9.78 13.22
N ALA A 27 -0.93 10.46 12.75
CA ALA A 27 0.42 9.91 12.64
C ALA A 27 0.95 9.32 13.96
N ALA A 28 0.66 9.93 15.11
CA ALA A 28 1.09 9.44 16.42
C ALA A 28 0.54 8.05 16.82
N GLU A 29 -0.53 7.60 16.14
CA GLU A 29 -1.19 6.32 16.46
C GLU A 29 -0.71 5.16 15.59
N TRP A 30 0.21 5.38 14.62
CA TRP A 30 0.65 4.32 13.69
C TRP A 30 1.09 3.04 14.39
N TRP A 31 1.82 3.15 15.48
CA TRP A 31 2.37 2.01 16.21
C TRP A 31 1.55 1.58 17.43
N ASP A 32 0.38 2.19 17.67
CA ASP A 32 -0.57 1.71 18.67
C ASP A 32 -1.43 0.57 18.10
N PRO A 33 -1.21 -0.71 18.52
CA PRO A 33 -1.97 -1.85 18.01
C PRO A 33 -3.44 -1.85 18.49
N THR A 34 -3.81 -0.95 19.39
CA THR A 34 -5.19 -0.78 19.90
C THR A 34 -5.87 0.46 19.33
N GLY A 35 -5.10 1.37 18.72
CA GLY A 35 -5.53 2.63 18.14
C GLY A 35 -6.22 2.50 16.78
N LYS A 36 -6.27 3.60 16.04
CA LYS A 36 -6.98 3.70 14.75
C LYS A 36 -6.40 2.78 13.67
N PHE A 37 -5.11 2.41 13.76
CA PHE A 37 -4.46 1.52 12.81
C PHE A 37 -4.49 0.03 13.22
N LYS A 38 -5.23 -0.32 14.29
CA LYS A 38 -5.44 -1.72 14.70
C LYS A 38 -5.83 -2.67 13.55
N PRO A 39 -6.71 -2.29 12.59
CA PRO A 39 -7.03 -3.16 11.46
C PRO A 39 -5.81 -3.49 10.61
N LEU A 40 -4.91 -2.51 10.37
CA LEU A 40 -3.69 -2.71 9.60
C LEU A 40 -2.69 -3.62 10.34
N HIS A 41 -2.56 -3.47 11.68
CA HIS A 41 -1.76 -4.38 12.50
C HIS A 41 -2.23 -5.83 12.38
N LYS A 42 -3.55 -6.06 12.42
CA LYS A 42 -4.14 -7.40 12.24
C LYS A 42 -4.01 -7.93 10.81
N PHE A 43 -3.99 -7.04 9.83
CA PHE A 43 -3.87 -7.41 8.41
C PHE A 43 -2.42 -7.71 8.00
N ASN A 44 -1.42 -7.08 8.62
CA ASN A 44 -0.02 -7.21 8.26
C ASN A 44 0.51 -8.65 8.18
N PRO A 45 0.20 -9.58 9.10
CA PRO A 45 0.77 -10.94 9.02
C PRO A 45 0.44 -11.65 7.70
N VAL A 46 -0.80 -11.57 7.20
CA VAL A 46 -1.19 -12.20 5.94
C VAL A 46 -0.58 -11.49 4.73
N ARG A 47 -0.49 -10.14 4.76
CA ARG A 47 0.18 -9.36 3.72
C ARG A 47 1.67 -9.73 3.63
N LEU A 48 2.39 -9.68 4.73
CA LEU A 48 3.82 -10.00 4.80
C LEU A 48 4.12 -11.43 4.34
N ALA A 49 3.30 -12.41 4.74
CA ALA A 49 3.45 -13.78 4.27
C ALA A 49 3.25 -13.88 2.74
N TYR A 50 2.21 -13.26 2.22
CA TYR A 50 1.94 -13.23 0.78
C TYR A 50 3.07 -12.55 -0.01
N LEU A 51 3.50 -11.36 0.41
CA LEU A 51 4.60 -10.62 -0.21
C LEU A 51 5.88 -11.46 -0.23
N ARG A 52 6.33 -11.94 0.94
CA ARG A 52 7.52 -12.77 1.05
C ARG A 52 7.47 -13.98 0.11
N ASP A 53 6.38 -14.73 0.14
CA ASP A 53 6.28 -16.00 -0.61
C ASP A 53 6.31 -15.74 -2.12
N ARG A 54 5.61 -14.72 -2.62
CA ARG A 54 5.62 -14.36 -4.03
C ARG A 54 6.94 -13.74 -4.50
N ILE A 55 7.57 -12.89 -3.66
CA ILE A 55 8.90 -12.35 -3.96
C ILE A 55 9.93 -13.46 -4.03
N CYS A 56 9.95 -14.35 -3.03
CA CYS A 56 10.87 -15.50 -3.02
C CYS A 56 10.67 -16.41 -4.24
N GLU A 57 9.44 -16.70 -4.63
CA GLU A 57 9.11 -17.49 -5.81
C GLU A 57 9.68 -16.84 -7.10
N ASN A 58 9.44 -15.53 -7.29
CA ASN A 58 9.91 -14.83 -8.50
C ASN A 58 11.44 -14.76 -8.60
N PHE A 59 12.12 -14.52 -7.48
CA PHE A 59 13.57 -14.33 -7.44
C PHE A 59 14.35 -15.60 -7.07
N GLY A 60 13.70 -16.79 -7.06
CA GLY A 60 14.36 -18.09 -6.80
C GLY A 60 14.99 -18.17 -5.41
N ARG A 61 14.31 -17.64 -4.37
CA ARG A 61 14.85 -17.56 -3.01
C ARG A 61 14.15 -18.52 -2.05
N ASP A 62 14.89 -18.98 -1.04
CA ASP A 62 14.31 -19.77 0.03
C ASP A 62 13.55 -18.89 1.01
N ARG A 63 12.21 -19.00 1.01
CA ARG A 63 11.32 -18.28 1.93
C ARG A 63 11.53 -18.61 3.42
N LYS A 64 12.25 -19.72 3.73
CA LYS A 64 12.59 -20.13 5.09
C LYS A 64 13.95 -19.59 5.54
N SER A 65 14.70 -18.94 4.67
CA SER A 65 15.94 -18.27 5.03
C SER A 65 15.70 -17.22 6.11
N HIS A 66 16.72 -16.92 6.91
CA HIS A 66 16.69 -15.83 7.88
C HIS A 66 16.50 -14.46 7.21
N LEU A 67 17.10 -14.27 6.05
CA LEU A 67 17.05 -13.01 5.28
C LEU A 67 16.58 -13.32 3.84
N PRO A 68 15.31 -13.73 3.67
CA PRO A 68 14.80 -14.21 2.39
C PRO A 68 14.79 -13.13 1.29
N LEU A 69 14.80 -11.87 1.68
CA LEU A 69 14.76 -10.71 0.76
C LEU A 69 16.11 -9.99 0.61
N SER A 70 17.21 -10.58 1.11
CA SER A 70 18.55 -9.98 1.08
C SER A 70 18.97 -9.58 -0.35
N GLY A 71 19.48 -8.35 -0.50
CA GLY A 71 19.97 -7.81 -1.78
C GLY A 71 18.87 -7.35 -2.75
N LEU A 72 17.59 -7.42 -2.38
CA LEU A 72 16.51 -6.79 -3.14
C LEU A 72 16.31 -5.34 -2.66
N ARG A 73 16.07 -4.46 -3.62
CA ARG A 73 15.70 -3.07 -3.38
C ARG A 73 14.19 -2.93 -3.53
N ILE A 74 13.51 -2.55 -2.45
CA ILE A 74 12.04 -2.53 -2.36
C ILE A 74 11.57 -1.11 -2.05
N LEU A 75 10.59 -0.61 -2.81
CA LEU A 75 9.86 0.61 -2.52
C LEU A 75 8.54 0.26 -1.80
N ASP A 76 8.30 0.90 -0.68
CA ASP A 76 7.00 0.92 -0.01
C ASP A 76 6.42 2.33 -0.19
N ILE A 77 5.53 2.51 -1.19
CA ILE A 77 4.92 3.81 -1.50
C ILE A 77 3.66 4.02 -0.69
N GLY A 78 3.49 5.21 -0.09
CA GLY A 78 2.47 5.47 0.92
C GLY A 78 2.75 4.68 2.21
N CYS A 79 4.01 4.61 2.62
CA CYS A 79 4.45 3.74 3.74
C CYS A 79 3.86 4.11 5.10
N GLY A 80 3.26 5.31 5.25
CA GLY A 80 2.73 5.80 6.50
C GLY A 80 3.75 5.78 7.63
N GLY A 81 3.42 5.14 8.75
CA GLY A 81 4.32 4.94 9.88
C GLY A 81 5.32 3.79 9.74
N GLY A 82 5.42 3.12 8.58
CA GLY A 82 6.41 2.08 8.33
C GLY A 82 5.99 0.66 8.72
N LEU A 83 4.70 0.40 8.92
CA LEU A 83 4.18 -0.91 9.36
C LEU A 83 4.56 -2.08 8.45
N LEU A 84 4.76 -1.86 7.14
CA LEU A 84 5.27 -2.84 6.19
C LEU A 84 6.76 -2.70 5.95
N SER A 85 7.25 -1.47 5.83
CA SER A 85 8.65 -1.17 5.53
C SER A 85 9.62 -1.86 6.50
N GLU A 86 9.39 -1.74 7.82
CA GLU A 86 10.30 -2.32 8.81
C GLU A 86 10.34 -3.84 8.80
N PRO A 87 9.21 -4.59 8.81
CA PRO A 87 9.26 -6.04 8.71
C PRO A 87 9.95 -6.54 7.43
N ILE A 88 9.78 -5.83 6.31
CA ILE A 88 10.43 -6.15 5.03
C ILE A 88 11.94 -5.90 5.11
N ALA A 89 12.36 -4.81 5.74
CA ALA A 89 13.78 -4.55 5.99
C ALA A 89 14.39 -5.64 6.91
N ARG A 90 13.68 -6.07 7.95
CA ARG A 90 14.12 -7.18 8.83
C ARG A 90 14.23 -8.52 8.09
N MET A 91 13.53 -8.70 6.96
CA MET A 91 13.71 -9.85 6.06
C MET A 91 14.92 -9.69 5.11
N GLY A 92 15.71 -8.61 5.24
CA GLY A 92 16.99 -8.40 4.57
C GLY A 92 16.92 -7.51 3.32
N ALA A 93 15.77 -6.96 2.97
CA ALA A 93 15.66 -6.02 1.85
C ALA A 93 16.29 -4.65 2.18
N THR A 94 16.79 -3.98 1.15
CA THR A 94 17.06 -2.53 1.19
C THR A 94 15.77 -1.80 0.88
N VAL A 95 15.15 -1.19 1.88
CA VAL A 95 13.82 -0.59 1.75
C VAL A 95 13.92 0.94 1.66
N VAL A 96 13.23 1.50 0.67
CA VAL A 96 12.85 2.91 0.62
C VAL A 96 11.38 3.00 0.99
N GLY A 97 11.06 3.70 2.08
CA GLY A 97 9.70 4.03 2.49
C GLY A 97 9.38 5.46 2.09
N ALA A 98 8.39 5.66 1.23
CA ALA A 98 8.01 6.98 0.75
C ALA A 98 6.57 7.31 1.13
N ASP A 99 6.36 8.50 1.67
CA ASP A 99 5.04 9.04 2.03
C ASP A 99 5.08 10.57 1.88
N PRO A 100 4.06 11.23 1.34
CA PRO A 100 4.07 12.69 1.19
C PRO A 100 3.98 13.44 2.53
N SER A 101 3.56 12.77 3.62
CA SER A 101 3.45 13.36 4.95
C SER A 101 4.77 13.33 5.72
N GLU A 102 5.37 14.50 5.94
CA GLU A 102 6.55 14.63 6.80
C GLU A 102 6.31 14.08 8.22
N LYS A 103 5.06 14.20 8.73
CA LYS A 103 4.70 13.66 10.05
C LYS A 103 4.74 12.14 10.08
N ASN A 104 4.19 11.48 9.06
CA ASN A 104 4.26 10.02 8.94
C ASN A 104 5.72 9.56 8.88
N ILE A 105 6.52 10.21 8.03
CA ILE A 105 7.96 9.91 7.90
C ILE A 105 8.70 10.13 9.21
N GLY A 106 8.39 11.20 9.95
CA GLY A 106 8.96 11.45 11.26
C GLY A 106 8.69 10.32 12.26
N ILE A 107 7.44 9.85 12.33
CA ILE A 107 7.04 8.72 13.19
C ILE A 107 7.72 7.42 12.73
N ALA A 108 7.74 7.12 11.44
CA ALA A 108 8.39 5.94 10.88
C ALA A 108 9.89 5.92 11.19
N SER A 109 10.57 7.05 10.97
CA SER A 109 12.01 7.19 11.24
C SER A 109 12.34 7.03 12.72
N THR A 110 11.52 7.61 13.61
CA THR A 110 11.70 7.50 15.07
C THR A 110 11.56 6.04 15.50
N HIS A 111 10.49 5.34 15.09
CA HIS A 111 10.28 3.94 15.47
C HIS A 111 11.38 3.02 14.91
N ALA A 112 11.79 3.23 13.66
CA ALA A 112 12.88 2.46 13.07
C ALA A 112 14.20 2.63 13.83
N ALA A 113 14.50 3.86 14.26
CA ALA A 113 15.68 4.13 15.11
C ALA A 113 15.59 3.42 16.48
N GLU A 114 14.43 3.47 17.14
CA GLU A 114 14.19 2.81 18.43
C GLU A 114 14.31 1.28 18.32
N THR A 115 13.86 0.70 17.20
CA THR A 115 13.91 -0.76 16.97
C THR A 115 15.20 -1.23 16.29
N GLY A 116 16.13 -0.33 15.96
CA GLY A 116 17.36 -0.65 15.25
C GLY A 116 17.14 -1.18 13.83
N THR A 117 16.03 -0.83 13.20
CA THR A 117 15.70 -1.24 11.83
C THR A 117 16.17 -0.18 10.83
N SER A 118 16.90 -0.58 9.79
CA SER A 118 17.40 0.34 8.75
C SER A 118 16.39 0.42 7.61
N VAL A 119 15.77 1.58 7.42
CA VAL A 119 14.89 1.93 6.29
C VAL A 119 15.23 3.36 5.85
N ASP A 120 15.28 3.58 4.55
CA ASP A 120 15.44 4.92 3.96
C ASP A 120 14.05 5.56 3.80
N TYR A 121 13.63 6.30 4.83
CA TYR A 121 12.35 7.00 4.82
C TYR A 121 12.46 8.38 4.20
N ARG A 122 11.56 8.68 3.23
CA ARG A 122 11.58 9.93 2.46
C ARG A 122 10.19 10.58 2.41
N ALA A 123 10.12 11.86 2.76
CA ALA A 123 8.90 12.68 2.59
C ALA A 123 8.79 13.13 1.12
N VAL A 124 8.40 12.22 0.22
CA VAL A 124 8.33 12.45 -1.23
C VAL A 124 7.15 11.71 -1.85
N THR A 125 6.74 12.17 -3.03
CA THR A 125 5.68 11.53 -3.83
C THR A 125 6.25 10.47 -4.79
N ALA A 126 5.36 9.66 -5.38
CA ALA A 126 5.74 8.68 -6.41
C ALA A 126 6.36 9.38 -7.64
N GLU A 127 5.80 10.53 -8.02
CA GLU A 127 6.25 11.32 -9.15
C GLU A 127 7.68 11.82 -8.94
N GLN A 128 7.98 12.34 -7.74
CA GLN A 128 9.33 12.82 -7.40
C GLN A 128 10.38 11.71 -7.45
N LEU A 129 10.03 10.49 -7.00
CA LEU A 129 10.91 9.33 -7.12
C LEU A 129 11.13 8.93 -8.58
N ALA A 130 10.07 8.92 -9.39
CA ALA A 130 10.15 8.61 -10.81
C ALA A 130 10.96 9.66 -11.59
N GLU A 131 10.78 10.95 -11.32
CA GLU A 131 11.56 12.05 -11.89
C GLU A 131 13.04 11.95 -11.52
N ALA A 132 13.36 11.47 -10.31
CA ALA A 132 14.73 11.20 -9.88
C ALA A 132 15.35 9.94 -10.54
N GLY A 133 14.58 9.23 -11.37
CA GLY A 133 15.06 8.02 -12.06
C GLY A 133 15.21 6.80 -11.14
N GLU A 134 14.54 6.79 -10.01
CA GLU A 134 14.60 5.69 -9.04
C GLU A 134 13.96 4.42 -9.60
N THR A 135 14.60 3.27 -9.39
CA THR A 135 14.09 1.96 -9.82
C THR A 135 14.27 0.90 -8.74
N PHE A 136 13.37 -0.07 -8.72
CA PHE A 136 13.25 -1.05 -7.66
C PHE A 136 13.02 -2.45 -8.20
N ASP A 137 13.48 -3.47 -7.47
CA ASP A 137 13.17 -4.87 -7.77
C ASP A 137 11.70 -5.18 -7.44
N VAL A 138 11.16 -4.52 -6.40
CA VAL A 138 9.76 -4.65 -5.98
C VAL A 138 9.21 -3.27 -5.61
N VAL A 139 7.99 -2.98 -6.06
CA VAL A 139 7.20 -1.81 -5.64
C VAL A 139 5.95 -2.31 -4.90
N LEU A 140 5.76 -1.82 -3.69
CA LEU A 140 4.60 -2.11 -2.86
C LEU A 140 3.65 -0.91 -2.85
N ASN A 141 2.38 -1.18 -3.09
CA ASN A 141 1.30 -0.21 -3.18
C ASN A 141 0.11 -0.76 -2.38
N MET A 142 0.20 -0.63 -1.06
CA MET A 142 -0.64 -1.37 -0.13
C MET A 142 -1.57 -0.43 0.63
N GLU A 143 -2.85 -0.39 0.26
CA GLU A 143 -3.89 0.51 0.80
C GLU A 143 -3.56 2.00 0.52
N VAL A 144 -3.25 2.33 -0.74
CA VAL A 144 -2.86 3.68 -1.16
C VAL A 144 -3.70 4.19 -2.32
N VAL A 145 -4.01 3.34 -3.29
CA VAL A 145 -4.63 3.75 -4.56
C VAL A 145 -6.00 4.43 -4.39
N GLU A 146 -6.74 4.10 -3.35
CA GLU A 146 -8.01 4.72 -2.99
C GLU A 146 -7.87 6.13 -2.41
N HIS A 147 -6.65 6.57 -2.12
CA HIS A 147 -6.34 7.86 -1.50
C HIS A 147 -5.66 8.85 -2.46
N VAL A 148 -5.45 8.46 -3.71
CA VAL A 148 -4.83 9.33 -4.72
C VAL A 148 -5.87 10.03 -5.59
N ALA A 149 -5.53 11.21 -6.12
CA ALA A 149 -6.41 12.00 -6.97
C ALA A 149 -6.55 11.42 -8.40
N ASP A 150 -5.51 10.78 -8.93
CA ASP A 150 -5.50 10.14 -10.25
C ASP A 150 -4.86 8.76 -10.17
N VAL A 151 -5.70 7.73 -10.11
CA VAL A 151 -5.29 6.31 -10.02
C VAL A 151 -4.50 5.88 -11.27
N ASN A 152 -4.90 6.32 -12.47
CA ASN A 152 -4.23 5.90 -13.69
C ASN A 152 -2.80 6.44 -13.76
N PHE A 153 -2.62 7.72 -13.49
CA PHE A 153 -1.30 8.36 -13.50
C PHE A 153 -0.41 7.79 -12.40
N PHE A 154 -0.94 7.64 -11.19
CA PHE A 154 -0.23 7.05 -10.06
C PHE A 154 0.26 5.63 -10.34
N MET A 155 -0.63 4.75 -10.83
CA MET A 155 -0.28 3.36 -11.12
C MET A 155 0.74 3.24 -12.26
N THR A 156 0.63 4.08 -13.29
CA THR A 156 1.60 4.13 -14.38
C THR A 156 2.98 4.59 -13.86
N THR A 157 3.00 5.61 -13.00
CA THR A 157 4.23 6.12 -12.36
C THR A 157 4.89 5.03 -11.51
N CYS A 158 4.13 4.35 -10.65
CA CYS A 158 4.64 3.24 -9.84
C CYS A 158 5.15 2.07 -10.70
N ALA A 159 4.40 1.69 -11.73
CA ALA A 159 4.81 0.64 -12.64
C ALA A 159 6.15 0.95 -13.31
N ASN A 160 6.36 2.18 -13.78
CA ASN A 160 7.59 2.59 -14.47
C ASN A 160 8.85 2.53 -13.59
N MET A 161 8.71 2.56 -12.27
CA MET A 161 9.82 2.38 -11.32
C MET A 161 10.19 0.91 -11.09
N VAL A 162 9.44 -0.05 -11.63
CA VAL A 162 9.77 -1.48 -11.51
C VAL A 162 10.81 -1.87 -12.56
N ARG A 163 11.91 -2.48 -12.14
CA ARG A 163 12.97 -3.00 -13.04
C ARG A 163 12.47 -4.16 -13.90
N PRO A 164 13.10 -4.43 -15.07
CA PRO A 164 12.85 -5.67 -15.81
C PRO A 164 12.98 -6.91 -14.91
N GLY A 165 12.04 -7.85 -15.00
CA GLY A 165 11.94 -9.02 -14.13
C GLY A 165 11.39 -8.75 -12.72
N GLY A 166 11.17 -7.48 -12.37
CA GLY A 166 10.68 -7.04 -11.06
C GLY A 166 9.17 -7.19 -10.89
N LEU A 167 8.72 -6.90 -9.67
CA LEU A 167 7.34 -7.10 -9.22
C LEU A 167 6.69 -5.79 -8.73
N MET A 168 5.39 -5.67 -8.91
CA MET A 168 4.57 -4.67 -8.23
C MET A 168 3.38 -5.35 -7.55
N PHE A 169 3.17 -5.04 -6.28
CA PHE A 169 2.02 -5.46 -5.50
C PHE A 169 1.08 -4.29 -5.30
N VAL A 170 -0.21 -4.56 -5.42
CA VAL A 170 -1.26 -3.58 -5.13
C VAL A 170 -2.29 -4.25 -4.24
N ALA A 171 -2.70 -3.58 -3.16
CA ALA A 171 -3.80 -4.00 -2.30
C ALA A 171 -4.73 -2.83 -2.05
N THR A 172 -6.03 -3.06 -2.10
CA THR A 172 -7.07 -2.08 -1.81
C THR A 172 -8.43 -2.75 -1.59
N ILE A 173 -9.45 -1.93 -1.37
CA ILE A 173 -10.85 -2.34 -1.23
C ILE A 173 -11.57 -2.21 -2.57
N ASN A 174 -12.28 -3.27 -2.96
CA ASN A 174 -13.06 -3.32 -4.20
C ASN A 174 -14.32 -2.46 -4.11
N ARG A 175 -14.71 -1.82 -5.21
CA ARG A 175 -15.95 -1.04 -5.31
C ARG A 175 -17.14 -1.94 -5.65
N THR A 176 -17.59 -2.74 -4.67
CA THR A 176 -18.78 -3.60 -4.74
C THR A 176 -19.79 -3.23 -3.67
N PHE A 177 -21.05 -3.63 -3.87
CA PHE A 177 -22.08 -3.46 -2.83
C PHE A 177 -21.70 -4.18 -1.53
N LYS A 178 -21.08 -5.36 -1.62
CA LYS A 178 -20.59 -6.15 -0.49
C LYS A 178 -19.48 -5.40 0.27
N ALA A 179 -18.54 -4.78 -0.44
CA ALA A 179 -17.50 -3.95 0.17
C ALA A 179 -18.11 -2.73 0.88
N GLY A 180 -19.05 -2.04 0.26
CA GLY A 180 -19.77 -0.93 0.89
C GLY A 180 -20.48 -1.34 2.19
N ALA A 181 -21.15 -2.50 2.19
CA ALA A 181 -21.83 -3.00 3.37
C ALA A 181 -20.87 -3.48 4.46
N LEU A 182 -19.79 -4.16 4.13
CA LEU A 182 -18.89 -4.78 5.10
C LEU A 182 -17.72 -3.87 5.50
N ALA A 183 -17.00 -3.30 4.54
CA ALA A 183 -15.80 -2.51 4.82
C ALA A 183 -16.15 -1.10 5.33
N ILE A 184 -17.21 -0.48 4.80
CA ILE A 184 -17.60 0.87 5.21
C ILE A 184 -18.59 0.80 6.37
N PHE A 185 -19.76 0.20 6.16
CA PHE A 185 -20.82 0.25 7.17
C PHE A 185 -20.48 -0.56 8.42
N ALA A 186 -20.03 -1.82 8.28
CA ALA A 186 -19.77 -2.67 9.43
C ALA A 186 -18.50 -2.25 10.19
N ALA A 187 -17.42 -1.93 9.48
CA ALA A 187 -16.15 -1.52 10.12
C ALA A 187 -16.27 -0.17 10.85
N GLU A 188 -16.99 0.79 10.27
CA GLU A 188 -17.12 2.13 10.84
C GLU A 188 -18.24 2.25 11.88
N ASN A 189 -19.37 1.57 11.69
CA ASN A 189 -20.56 1.79 12.52
C ASN A 189 -20.83 0.68 13.55
N ILE A 190 -20.50 -0.57 13.25
CA ILE A 190 -20.77 -1.72 14.11
C ILE A 190 -19.52 -2.07 14.93
N LEU A 191 -18.40 -2.34 14.26
CA LEU A 191 -17.17 -2.78 14.91
C LEU A 191 -16.33 -1.61 15.43
N ARG A 192 -16.60 -0.39 14.94
CA ARG A 192 -15.86 0.83 15.27
C ARG A 192 -14.34 0.67 15.15
N TRP A 193 -13.91 -0.13 14.19
CA TRP A 193 -12.49 -0.37 13.91
C TRP A 193 -11.84 0.83 13.24
N LEU A 194 -12.64 1.62 12.51
CA LEU A 194 -12.20 2.80 11.76
C LEU A 194 -13.08 4.01 12.12
N PRO A 195 -12.54 5.23 12.10
CA PRO A 195 -13.34 6.44 12.19
C PRO A 195 -14.38 6.51 11.06
N ARG A 196 -15.54 7.11 11.33
CA ARG A 196 -16.57 7.31 10.31
C ARG A 196 -16.02 8.16 9.16
N GLY A 197 -16.30 7.78 7.91
CA GLY A 197 -15.84 8.48 6.72
C GLY A 197 -14.39 8.17 6.34
N THR A 198 -13.78 7.11 6.91
CA THR A 198 -12.43 6.67 6.50
C THR A 198 -12.40 6.23 5.05
N HIS A 199 -13.45 5.55 4.57
CA HIS A 199 -13.58 5.14 3.18
C HIS A 199 -14.81 5.79 2.55
N GLN A 200 -14.62 6.39 1.38
CA GLN A 200 -15.70 6.88 0.52
C GLN A 200 -15.93 5.84 -0.57
N TYR A 201 -17.17 5.36 -0.72
CA TYR A 201 -17.49 4.29 -1.69
C TYR A 201 -17.03 4.62 -3.11
N GLU A 202 -17.13 5.88 -3.50
CA GLU A 202 -16.73 6.39 -4.82
C GLU A 202 -15.22 6.31 -5.07
N LYS A 203 -14.42 6.34 -4.01
CA LYS A 203 -12.95 6.24 -4.07
C LYS A 203 -12.44 4.79 -4.07
N LEU A 204 -13.31 3.81 -3.77
CA LEU A 204 -12.93 2.40 -3.87
C LEU A 204 -12.62 2.04 -5.33
N VAL A 205 -11.67 1.12 -5.53
CA VAL A 205 -11.10 0.86 -6.85
C VAL A 205 -11.40 -0.58 -7.28
N ARG A 206 -11.94 -0.75 -8.48
CA ARG A 206 -12.18 -2.09 -9.05
C ARG A 206 -10.90 -2.68 -9.62
N PRO A 207 -10.73 -4.01 -9.62
CA PRO A 207 -9.55 -4.64 -10.21
C PRO A 207 -9.25 -4.18 -11.64
N GLU A 208 -10.27 -4.04 -12.49
CA GLU A 208 -10.14 -3.64 -13.90
C GLU A 208 -9.60 -2.21 -14.05
N GLU A 209 -9.88 -1.34 -13.08
CA GLU A 209 -9.39 0.05 -13.05
C GLU A 209 -7.89 0.11 -12.74
N LEU A 210 -7.33 -0.91 -12.07
CA LEU A 210 -5.89 -1.06 -11.83
C LEU A 210 -5.19 -1.81 -12.96
N GLU A 211 -5.82 -2.87 -13.50
CA GLU A 211 -5.23 -3.70 -14.56
C GLU A 211 -4.88 -2.88 -15.78
N ARG A 212 -5.75 -1.96 -16.17
CA ARG A 212 -5.58 -1.14 -17.37
C ARG A 212 -4.29 -0.29 -17.34
N PRO A 213 -4.03 0.58 -16.35
CA PRO A 213 -2.78 1.36 -16.29
C PRO A 213 -1.55 0.48 -16.10
N ILE A 214 -1.63 -0.60 -15.32
CA ILE A 214 -0.54 -1.55 -15.09
C ILE A 214 -0.13 -2.21 -16.42
N SER A 215 -1.08 -2.77 -17.16
CA SER A 215 -0.81 -3.41 -18.46
C SER A 215 -0.36 -2.41 -19.51
N SER A 216 -0.92 -1.20 -19.53
CA SER A 216 -0.48 -0.13 -20.44
C SER A 216 0.95 0.32 -20.17
N ALA A 217 1.42 0.19 -18.94
CA ALA A 217 2.82 0.43 -18.57
C ALA A 217 3.75 -0.78 -18.84
N GLY A 218 3.27 -1.81 -19.53
CA GLY A 218 4.07 -2.97 -19.95
C GLY A 218 4.31 -4.00 -18.82
N MET A 219 3.42 -4.12 -17.85
CA MET A 219 3.48 -5.16 -16.83
C MET A 219 2.35 -6.18 -17.01
N ASP A 220 2.62 -7.42 -16.71
CA ASP A 220 1.67 -8.53 -16.76
C ASP A 220 1.09 -8.80 -15.37
N ILE A 221 -0.24 -8.89 -15.25
CA ILE A 221 -0.89 -9.35 -14.00
C ILE A 221 -0.74 -10.86 -13.91
N ILE A 222 0.07 -11.33 -12.97
CA ILE A 222 0.41 -12.75 -12.82
C ILE A 222 -0.32 -13.45 -11.67
N HIS A 223 -0.92 -12.70 -10.74
CA HIS A 223 -1.70 -13.29 -9.64
C HIS A 223 -2.73 -12.28 -9.09
N ARG A 224 -3.88 -12.81 -8.65
CA ARG A 224 -4.93 -12.08 -7.93
C ARG A 224 -5.41 -12.93 -6.77
N THR A 225 -5.74 -12.29 -5.65
CA THR A 225 -6.34 -12.97 -4.49
C THR A 225 -7.18 -11.99 -3.70
N GLY A 226 -8.28 -12.47 -3.16
CA GLY A 226 -9.03 -11.76 -2.14
C GLY A 226 -8.43 -11.97 -0.75
N VAL A 227 -8.89 -11.16 0.19
CA VAL A 227 -8.55 -11.28 1.61
C VAL A 227 -9.79 -11.05 2.46
N PHE A 228 -10.02 -11.92 3.42
CA PHE A 228 -11.17 -11.80 4.34
C PHE A 228 -10.75 -11.95 5.79
N PHE A 229 -11.47 -11.26 6.66
CA PHE A 229 -11.30 -11.41 8.10
C PHE A 229 -12.17 -12.56 8.63
N ASN A 230 -11.55 -13.51 9.33
CA ASN A 230 -12.27 -14.59 10.01
C ASN A 230 -12.46 -14.25 11.49
N PRO A 231 -13.68 -13.89 11.93
CA PRO A 231 -13.93 -13.45 13.30
C PRO A 231 -13.77 -14.57 14.33
N LEU A 232 -13.94 -15.84 13.94
CA LEU A 232 -13.75 -16.99 14.84
C LEU A 232 -12.28 -17.24 15.19
N GLN A 233 -11.39 -16.89 14.27
CA GLN A 233 -9.95 -17.06 14.41
C GLN A 233 -9.22 -15.73 14.72
N ASP A 234 -9.96 -14.62 14.74
CA ASP A 234 -9.45 -13.25 14.89
C ASP A 234 -8.27 -12.94 13.97
N ARG A 235 -8.32 -13.41 12.71
CA ARG A 235 -7.25 -13.23 11.73
C ARG A 235 -7.74 -13.05 10.30
N TRP A 236 -6.89 -12.44 9.48
CA TRP A 236 -7.08 -12.34 8.04
C TRP A 236 -6.54 -13.58 7.32
N ASN A 237 -7.22 -13.98 6.24
CA ASN A 237 -6.85 -15.13 5.41
C ASN A 237 -6.99 -14.77 3.93
N LEU A 238 -6.18 -15.42 3.09
CA LEU A 238 -6.34 -15.34 1.63
C LEU A 238 -7.63 -16.07 1.20
N SER A 239 -8.23 -15.60 0.10
CA SER A 239 -9.47 -16.12 -0.46
C SER A 239 -9.50 -15.96 -1.98
N PRO A 240 -10.16 -16.83 -2.74
CA PRO A 240 -10.46 -16.56 -4.13
C PRO A 240 -11.51 -15.44 -4.32
N ASP A 241 -12.29 -15.12 -3.27
CA ASP A 241 -13.30 -14.07 -3.30
C ASP A 241 -12.63 -12.68 -3.13
N MET A 242 -12.71 -11.86 -4.19
CA MET A 242 -12.14 -10.51 -4.27
C MET A 242 -13.19 -9.41 -4.09
N ASP A 243 -14.40 -9.74 -3.65
CA ASP A 243 -15.50 -8.77 -3.58
C ASP A 243 -15.30 -7.65 -2.56
N VAL A 244 -14.41 -7.82 -1.56
CA VAL A 244 -14.16 -6.82 -0.52
C VAL A 244 -12.72 -6.34 -0.60
N ASN A 245 -11.79 -7.02 0.07
CA ASN A 245 -10.37 -6.68 -0.03
C ASN A 245 -9.70 -7.59 -1.05
N TYR A 246 -8.81 -7.04 -1.86
CA TYR A 246 -8.05 -7.83 -2.81
C TYR A 246 -6.60 -7.37 -2.92
N MET A 247 -5.76 -8.29 -3.37
CA MET A 247 -4.37 -8.03 -3.71
C MET A 247 -4.10 -8.51 -5.13
N MET A 248 -3.34 -7.71 -5.87
CA MET A 248 -2.87 -8.01 -7.22
C MET A 248 -1.36 -8.01 -7.25
N LEU A 249 -0.80 -8.91 -8.06
CA LEU A 249 0.61 -9.01 -8.34
C LEU A 249 0.85 -8.85 -9.83
N ALA A 250 1.64 -7.86 -10.18
CA ALA A 250 2.12 -7.64 -11.53
C ALA A 250 3.62 -7.89 -11.64
N LYS A 251 4.06 -8.34 -12.81
CA LYS A 251 5.47 -8.57 -13.14
C LYS A 251 5.84 -7.79 -14.39
N ARG A 252 6.98 -7.11 -14.36
CA ARG A 252 7.59 -6.55 -15.56
C ARG A 252 8.34 -7.67 -16.30
N PRO A 253 8.11 -7.88 -17.58
CA PRO A 253 8.95 -8.78 -18.40
C PRO A 253 10.44 -8.45 -18.27
N ALA A 254 11.30 -9.49 -18.44
CA ALA A 254 12.75 -9.36 -18.33
C ALA A 254 13.35 -8.68 -19.58
#